data_e402b1db047036fc4f591a9ef91b63de
#
_entry.id   e402b1db047036fc4f591a9ef91b63de
#
_cell.length_a   1.000
_cell.length_b   1.000
_cell.length_c   1.000
_cell.angle_alpha   90.00
_cell.angle_beta   90.00
_cell.angle_gamma   90.00
#
_symmetry.space_group_name_H-M   'P 1'
#
loop_
_entity.id
_entity.type
_entity.pdbx_description
1 polymer ?
#
loop_
_entity_poly.entity_id
_entity_poly.type
_entity_poly.pdbx_seq_one_letter_code
_entity_poly.pdbx_strand_id
1 'polypeptide(L)'
;MAIFFRGGGASMSYQQIRIVLKNDLSEITKLHGELENFGQKCSLSSKTLFELNLILEEVLANVISYAYRDNRRHEIVVRADLGDGELVIEVEDDGRPFNPLQIPPPDLDRPLRERNVGGLGLHLVRELTSSIEYSRREEKNHLVMRKKAEKSEPRQRWT
;
A
#
# COMPACT_ATOMS: atom_id res chain seq x y z
N MET A 1 -3.87 -17.94 4.76
CA MET A 1 -3.37 -18.93 3.80
C MET A 1 -2.21 -18.30 3.06
N ALA A 2 -0.99 -18.69 3.37
CA ALA A 2 0.17 -18.22 2.64
C ALA A 2 0.13 -18.84 1.25
N ILE A 3 0.09 -18.01 0.20
CA ILE A 3 0.17 -18.50 -1.18
C ILE A 3 1.64 -18.82 -1.45
N PHE A 4 2.01 -20.07 -1.25
CA PHE A 4 3.28 -20.61 -1.71
C PHE A 4 3.16 -20.92 -3.20
N PHE A 5 3.79 -20.14 -4.06
CA PHE A 5 4.05 -20.57 -5.43
C PHE A 5 5.27 -21.51 -5.46
N ARG A 6 5.02 -22.81 -5.64
CA ARG A 6 6.02 -23.76 -6.12
C ARG A 6 5.93 -23.82 -7.65
N GLY A 7 6.96 -23.40 -8.31
CA GLY A 7 7.14 -23.61 -9.75
C GLY A 7 8.61 -23.44 -10.11
N GLY A 8 9.25 -24.49 -10.57
CA GLY A 8 10.69 -24.55 -10.82
C GLY A 8 11.12 -23.80 -12.08
N GLY A 9 12.37 -23.35 -12.06
CA GLY A 9 13.14 -22.96 -13.24
C GLY A 9 13.29 -21.45 -13.46
N ALA A 10 14.48 -20.96 -13.18
CA ALA A 10 15.03 -19.62 -13.19
C ALA A 10 14.91 -18.92 -11.82
N SER A 11 16.04 -18.45 -11.30
CA SER A 11 16.14 -17.69 -10.05
C SER A 11 15.35 -16.39 -10.19
N MET A 12 14.06 -16.42 -9.92
CA MET A 12 13.24 -15.23 -9.73
C MET A 12 13.60 -14.67 -8.37
N SER A 13 14.29 -13.56 -8.33
CA SER A 13 14.55 -12.84 -7.09
C SER A 13 13.26 -12.19 -6.61
N TYR A 14 12.49 -12.91 -5.80
CA TYR A 14 11.42 -12.29 -5.03
C TYR A 14 12.04 -11.37 -3.98
N GLN A 15 11.61 -10.13 -3.99
CA GLN A 15 12.04 -9.15 -3.01
C GLN A 15 10.87 -8.74 -2.15
N GLN A 16 11.06 -8.78 -0.84
CA GLN A 16 10.02 -8.56 0.15
C GLN A 16 10.45 -7.49 1.14
N ILE A 17 9.47 -6.74 1.63
CA ILE A 17 9.61 -5.88 2.79
C ILE A 17 8.45 -6.09 3.75
N ARG A 18 8.75 -6.01 5.05
CA ARG A 18 7.75 -5.99 6.12
C ARG A 18 8.06 -4.83 7.06
N ILE A 19 7.10 -3.95 7.22
CA ILE A 19 7.21 -2.75 8.05
C ILE A 19 6.13 -2.82 9.13
N VAL A 20 6.50 -2.60 10.38
CA VAL A 20 5.56 -2.48 11.50
C VAL A 20 5.51 -1.01 11.91
N LEU A 21 4.31 -0.45 11.88
CA LEU A 21 4.03 0.94 12.22
C LEU A 21 3.08 0.99 13.41
N LYS A 22 3.16 2.05 14.19
CA LYS A 22 2.14 2.38 15.19
C LYS A 22 0.98 3.13 14.52
N ASN A 23 -0.16 3.16 15.21
CA ASN A 23 -1.34 3.91 14.77
C ASN A 23 -1.21 5.43 14.99
N ASP A 24 -0.12 6.01 14.51
CA ASP A 24 0.21 7.42 14.62
C ASP A 24 0.66 7.96 13.27
N LEU A 25 0.13 9.10 12.84
CA LEU A 25 0.46 9.71 11.55
C LEU A 25 1.95 10.06 11.42
N SER A 26 2.66 10.29 12.53
CA SER A 26 4.11 10.52 12.51
C SER A 26 4.92 9.32 12.00
N GLU A 27 4.36 8.11 12.04
CA GLU A 27 4.99 6.90 11.53
C GLU A 27 5.10 6.87 9.98
N ILE A 28 4.38 7.73 9.28
CA ILE A 28 4.45 7.83 7.81
C ILE A 28 5.86 8.22 7.35
N THR A 29 6.58 9.03 8.12
CA THR A 29 7.99 9.36 7.83
C THR A 29 8.88 8.11 7.85
N LYS A 30 8.66 7.21 8.80
CA LYS A 30 9.35 5.91 8.87
C LYS A 30 9.02 5.06 7.64
N LEU A 31 7.75 4.99 7.27
CA LEU A 31 7.31 4.29 6.07
C LEU A 31 8.07 4.77 4.82
N HIS A 32 8.15 6.08 4.60
CA HIS A 32 8.84 6.65 3.45
C HIS A 32 10.30 6.22 3.39
N GLY A 33 11.01 6.24 4.51
CA GLY A 33 12.41 5.80 4.58
C GLY A 33 12.59 4.31 4.24
N GLU A 34 11.72 3.46 4.75
CA GLU A 34 11.76 2.02 4.48
C GLU A 34 11.42 1.71 3.01
N LEU A 35 10.43 2.40 2.43
CA LEU A 35 10.07 2.23 1.02
C LEU A 35 11.15 2.76 0.08
N GLU A 36 11.83 3.84 0.43
CA GLU A 36 12.97 4.35 -0.35
C GLU A 36 14.08 3.30 -0.44
N ASN A 37 14.46 2.70 0.69
CA ASN A 37 15.45 1.62 0.73
C ASN A 37 14.99 0.39 -0.09
N PHE A 38 13.75 0.00 0.04
CA PHE A 38 13.17 -1.09 -0.74
C PHE A 38 13.17 -0.79 -2.24
N GLY A 39 12.75 0.41 -2.62
CA GLY A 39 12.73 0.87 -4.01
C GLY A 39 14.13 0.85 -4.65
N GLN A 40 15.16 1.26 -3.92
CA GLN A 40 16.54 1.20 -4.38
C GLN A 40 17.02 -0.25 -4.58
N LYS A 41 16.78 -1.12 -3.60
CA LYS A 41 17.14 -2.55 -3.70
C LYS A 41 16.44 -3.26 -4.86
N CYS A 42 15.20 -2.88 -5.13
CA CYS A 42 14.39 -3.45 -6.20
C CYS A 42 14.61 -2.78 -7.55
N SER A 43 15.38 -1.69 -7.62
CA SER A 43 15.53 -0.86 -8.81
C SER A 43 14.18 -0.38 -9.37
N LEU A 44 13.27 0.01 -8.51
CA LEU A 44 11.98 0.56 -8.92
C LEU A 44 12.18 1.92 -9.61
N SER A 45 11.35 2.20 -10.61
CA SER A 45 11.32 3.54 -11.21
C SER A 45 10.83 4.57 -10.18
N SER A 46 11.25 5.82 -10.35
CA SER A 46 10.79 6.93 -9.50
C SER A 46 9.28 7.05 -9.48
N LYS A 47 8.63 6.80 -10.62
CA LYS A 47 7.17 6.78 -10.75
C LYS A 47 6.55 5.68 -9.89
N THR A 48 7.02 4.44 -10.01
CA THR A 48 6.48 3.31 -9.23
C THR A 48 6.68 3.55 -7.73
N LEU A 49 7.84 4.04 -7.32
CA LEU A 49 8.11 4.34 -5.90
C LEU A 49 7.21 5.46 -5.38
N PHE A 50 7.02 6.53 -6.16
CA PHE A 50 6.11 7.61 -5.81
C PHE A 50 4.66 7.12 -5.65
N GLU A 51 4.18 6.32 -6.59
CA GLU A 51 2.83 5.77 -6.55
C GLU A 51 2.64 4.79 -5.38
N LEU A 52 3.66 3.97 -5.06
CA LEU A 52 3.64 3.08 -3.90
C LEU A 52 3.55 3.87 -2.58
N ASN A 53 4.34 4.94 -2.44
CA ASN A 53 4.25 5.82 -1.28
C ASN A 53 2.87 6.45 -1.15
N LEU A 54 2.31 6.95 -2.24
CA LEU A 54 1.01 7.61 -2.26
C LEU A 54 -0.12 6.64 -1.88
N ILE A 55 -0.12 5.44 -2.43
CA ILE A 55 -1.09 4.38 -2.09
C ILE A 55 -1.06 4.08 -0.59
N LEU A 56 0.12 3.82 -0.05
CA LEU A 56 0.27 3.44 1.35
C LEU A 56 -0.02 4.61 2.30
N GLU A 57 0.36 5.82 1.95
CA GLU A 57 0.05 7.01 2.73
C GLU A 57 -1.46 7.22 2.87
N GLU A 58 -2.21 7.09 1.78
CA GLU A 58 -3.67 7.22 1.78
C GLU A 58 -4.36 6.09 2.57
N VAL A 59 -3.94 4.86 2.37
CA VAL A 59 -4.50 3.71 3.09
C VAL A 59 -4.21 3.82 4.59
N LEU A 60 -2.98 4.13 4.98
CA LEU A 60 -2.59 4.24 6.37
C LEU A 60 -3.25 5.43 7.07
N ALA A 61 -3.37 6.57 6.40
CA ALA A 61 -4.10 7.71 6.95
C ALA A 61 -5.55 7.35 7.28
N ASN A 62 -6.21 6.57 6.41
CA ASN A 62 -7.56 6.08 6.67
C ASN A 62 -7.62 5.09 7.84
N VAL A 63 -6.70 4.12 7.90
CA VAL A 63 -6.64 3.15 9.00
C VAL A 63 -6.40 3.86 10.32
N ILE A 64 -5.42 4.74 10.40
CA ILE A 64 -5.08 5.48 11.62
C ILE A 64 -6.24 6.37 12.08
N SER A 65 -6.93 7.01 11.15
CA SER A 65 -8.01 7.95 11.47
C SER A 65 -9.33 7.27 11.83
N TYR A 66 -9.62 6.10 11.27
CA TYR A 66 -10.97 5.51 11.34
C TYR A 66 -11.05 4.11 11.96
N ALA A 67 -9.96 3.35 11.97
CA ALA A 67 -10.00 1.97 12.46
C ALA A 67 -10.02 1.85 13.99
N TYR A 68 -9.48 2.85 14.68
CA TYR A 68 -9.34 2.81 16.14
C TYR A 68 -10.25 3.82 16.83
N ARG A 69 -10.88 3.38 17.92
CA ARG A 69 -11.74 4.20 18.77
C ARG A 69 -11.26 4.33 20.22
N ASP A 70 -10.21 3.59 20.54
CA ASP A 70 -9.54 3.67 21.82
C ASP A 70 -8.26 4.54 21.72
N ASN A 71 -7.71 4.90 22.85
CA ASN A 71 -6.45 5.65 22.91
C ASN A 71 -5.24 4.72 23.11
N ARG A 72 -5.36 3.46 22.71
CA ARG A 72 -4.30 2.48 22.85
C ARG A 72 -3.34 2.53 21.68
N ARG A 73 -2.14 2.03 21.90
CA ARG A 73 -1.19 1.78 20.83
C ARG A 73 -1.55 0.48 20.14
N HIS A 74 -1.69 0.56 18.83
CA HIS A 74 -1.90 -0.57 17.94
C HIS A 74 -0.78 -0.64 16.92
N GLU A 75 -0.58 -1.82 16.37
CA GLU A 75 0.38 -2.03 15.29
C GLU A 75 -0.35 -2.24 13.97
N ILE A 76 0.19 -1.60 12.93
CA ILE A 76 -0.23 -1.79 11.55
C ILE A 76 0.94 -2.44 10.82
N VAL A 77 0.70 -3.55 10.16
CA VAL A 77 1.73 -4.27 9.41
C VAL A 77 1.54 -4.01 7.92
N VAL A 78 2.58 -3.50 7.30
CA VAL A 78 2.67 -3.33 5.85
C VAL A 78 3.62 -4.37 5.28
N ARG A 79 3.19 -5.10 4.25
CA ARG A 79 4.03 -6.01 3.48
C ARG A 79 4.00 -5.60 2.02
N ALA A 80 5.11 -5.72 1.35
CA ALA A 80 5.15 -5.59 -0.10
C ALA A 80 6.09 -6.65 -0.68
N ASP A 81 5.57 -7.37 -1.67
CA ASP A 81 6.27 -8.41 -2.40
C ASP A 81 6.39 -7.98 -3.86
N LEU A 82 7.60 -7.98 -4.38
CA LEU A 82 7.88 -7.73 -5.79
C LEU A 82 8.24 -9.03 -6.49
N GLY A 83 7.47 -9.40 -7.49
CA GLY A 83 7.73 -10.55 -8.35
C GLY A 83 7.06 -10.38 -9.70
N ASP A 84 7.70 -10.85 -10.77
CA ASP A 84 7.15 -10.83 -12.12
C ASP A 84 6.65 -9.46 -12.62
N GLY A 85 7.30 -8.38 -12.19
CA GLY A 85 6.92 -7.02 -12.56
C GLY A 85 5.66 -6.52 -11.88
N GLU A 86 5.21 -7.19 -10.82
CA GLU A 86 4.04 -6.81 -10.01
C GLU A 86 4.43 -6.64 -8.54
N LEU A 87 3.91 -5.58 -7.92
CA LEU A 87 3.91 -5.39 -6.48
C LEU A 87 2.59 -5.91 -5.90
N VAL A 88 2.69 -6.79 -4.92
CA VAL A 88 1.59 -7.19 -4.06
C VAL A 88 1.78 -6.52 -2.71
N ILE A 89 0.85 -5.65 -2.33
CA ILE A 89 0.93 -4.81 -1.15
C ILE A 89 -0.17 -5.24 -0.19
N GLU A 90 0.17 -5.58 1.03
CA GLU A 90 -0.79 -5.92 2.08
C GLU A 90 -0.67 -4.95 3.24
N VAL A 91 -1.82 -4.46 3.71
CA VAL A 91 -1.95 -3.70 4.96
C VAL A 91 -2.84 -4.48 5.90
N GLU A 92 -2.31 -4.83 7.06
CA GLU A 92 -3.00 -5.55 8.13
C GLU A 92 -3.13 -4.66 9.37
N ASP A 93 -4.33 -4.55 9.91
CA ASP A 93 -4.60 -3.84 11.18
C ASP A 93 -5.63 -4.59 12.03
N ASP A 94 -5.56 -4.39 13.34
CA ASP A 94 -6.46 -4.97 14.33
C ASP A 94 -7.60 -4.01 14.75
N GLY A 95 -7.89 -3.03 13.95
CA GLY A 95 -8.96 -2.08 14.17
C GLY A 95 -10.35 -2.68 13.96
N ARG A 96 -11.37 -1.86 14.12
CA ARG A 96 -12.74 -2.27 13.81
C ARG A 96 -12.87 -2.69 12.34
N PRO A 97 -13.89 -3.53 11.99
CA PRO A 97 -14.16 -3.85 10.60
C PRO A 97 -14.35 -2.57 9.76
N PHE A 98 -13.54 -2.43 8.74
CA PHE A 98 -13.60 -1.30 7.83
C PHE A 98 -13.20 -1.76 6.41
N ASN A 99 -14.19 -1.85 5.53
CA ASN A 99 -13.96 -2.19 4.13
C ASN A 99 -13.94 -0.92 3.28
N PRO A 100 -12.77 -0.46 2.83
CA PRO A 100 -12.66 0.75 2.01
C PRO A 100 -13.36 0.62 0.66
N LEU A 101 -13.59 -0.61 0.17
CA LEU A 101 -14.26 -0.86 -1.10
C LEU A 101 -15.75 -0.50 -1.07
N GLN A 102 -16.34 -0.38 0.12
CA GLN A 102 -17.74 0.03 0.30
C GLN A 102 -17.93 1.55 0.31
N ILE A 103 -16.84 2.33 0.32
CA ILE A 103 -16.91 3.77 0.22
C ILE A 103 -17.24 4.13 -1.23
N PRO A 104 -18.33 4.89 -1.47
CA PRO A 104 -18.68 5.30 -2.83
C PRO A 104 -17.60 6.21 -3.42
N PRO A 105 -17.41 6.20 -4.75
CA PRO A 105 -16.50 7.12 -5.42
C PRO A 105 -16.87 8.56 -5.09
N PRO A 106 -15.89 9.48 -5.02
CA PRO A 106 -16.17 10.88 -4.81
C PRO A 106 -16.97 11.45 -5.99
N ASP A 107 -17.93 12.30 -5.67
CA ASP A 107 -18.60 13.11 -6.69
C ASP A 107 -17.65 14.23 -7.14
N LEU A 108 -16.99 14.03 -8.26
CA LEU A 108 -16.00 14.96 -8.79
C LEU A 108 -16.64 16.23 -9.37
N ASP A 109 -17.96 16.24 -9.60
CA ASP A 109 -18.70 17.40 -10.10
C ASP A 109 -19.01 18.42 -9.00
N ARG A 110 -18.87 18.02 -7.72
CA ARG A 110 -19.04 18.95 -6.60
C ARG A 110 -17.79 19.78 -6.34
N PRO A 111 -17.95 21.05 -5.91
CA PRO A 111 -16.84 21.85 -5.44
C PRO A 111 -16.04 21.14 -4.33
N LEU A 112 -14.73 21.30 -4.30
CA LEU A 112 -13.83 20.65 -3.32
C LEU A 112 -14.28 20.79 -1.87
N ARG A 113 -14.82 21.97 -1.49
CA ARG A 113 -15.33 22.26 -0.15
C ARG A 113 -16.58 21.47 0.25
N GLU A 114 -17.30 20.89 -0.73
CA GLU A 114 -18.52 20.13 -0.52
C GLU A 114 -18.31 18.63 -0.67
N ARG A 115 -17.09 18.19 -0.99
CA ARG A 115 -16.73 16.78 -1.10
C ARG A 115 -16.51 16.18 0.27
N ASN A 116 -16.99 14.95 0.47
CA ASN A 116 -16.70 14.21 1.68
C ASN A 116 -15.19 13.97 1.80
N VAL A 117 -14.62 14.36 2.95
CA VAL A 117 -13.22 14.10 3.28
C VAL A 117 -12.99 12.59 3.30
N GLY A 118 -11.97 12.09 2.57
CA GLY A 118 -11.55 10.68 2.54
C GLY A 118 -11.91 9.89 1.28
N GLY A 119 -12.95 10.27 0.53
CA GLY A 119 -13.34 9.58 -0.70
C GLY A 119 -12.32 9.73 -1.84
N LEU A 120 -11.63 10.86 -1.89
CA LEU A 120 -10.67 11.17 -2.96
C LEU A 120 -9.40 10.31 -2.84
N GLY A 121 -8.89 10.07 -1.64
CA GLY A 121 -7.70 9.25 -1.41
C GLY A 121 -7.91 7.80 -1.84
N LEU A 122 -9.04 7.19 -1.50
CA LEU A 122 -9.39 5.83 -1.93
C LEU A 122 -9.66 5.72 -3.43
N HIS A 123 -10.24 6.76 -4.03
CA HIS A 123 -10.37 6.83 -5.48
C HIS A 123 -9.00 6.78 -6.16
N LEU A 124 -8.04 7.56 -5.66
CA LEU A 124 -6.67 7.55 -6.15
C LEU A 124 -5.99 6.18 -6.01
N VAL A 125 -6.18 5.51 -4.87
CA VAL A 125 -5.69 4.14 -4.66
C VAL A 125 -6.26 3.18 -5.69
N ARG A 126 -7.56 3.28 -6.00
CA ARG A 126 -8.19 2.46 -7.05
C ARG A 126 -7.61 2.72 -8.44
N GLU A 127 -7.35 3.98 -8.78
CA GLU A 127 -6.75 4.35 -10.07
C GLU A 127 -5.30 3.85 -10.21
N LEU A 128 -4.54 3.80 -9.12
CA LEU A 128 -3.14 3.41 -9.11
C LEU A 128 -2.90 1.91 -8.95
N THR A 129 -3.93 1.12 -8.69
CA THR A 129 -3.84 -0.32 -8.48
C THR A 129 -4.62 -1.09 -9.53
N SER A 130 -4.16 -2.30 -9.88
CA SER A 130 -4.87 -3.19 -10.79
C SER A 130 -5.97 -3.99 -10.09
N SER A 131 -5.83 -4.24 -8.79
CA SER A 131 -6.84 -4.88 -7.96
C SER A 131 -6.70 -4.47 -6.50
N ILE A 132 -7.83 -4.49 -5.80
CA ILE A 132 -7.92 -4.29 -4.35
C ILE A 132 -8.88 -5.33 -3.80
N GLU A 133 -8.46 -6.05 -2.78
CA GLU A 133 -9.25 -7.05 -2.10
C GLU A 133 -9.23 -6.79 -0.59
N TYR A 134 -10.40 -6.79 0.02
CA TYR A 134 -10.55 -6.70 1.47
C TYR A 134 -11.02 -8.03 2.05
N SER A 135 -10.43 -8.41 3.16
CA SER A 135 -10.92 -9.52 3.98
C SER A 135 -10.74 -9.23 5.45
N ARG A 136 -11.57 -9.86 6.27
CA ARG A 136 -11.40 -9.85 7.72
C ARG A 136 -11.18 -11.27 8.20
N ARG A 137 -10.05 -11.48 8.87
CA ARG A 137 -9.64 -12.80 9.39
C ARG A 137 -9.02 -12.60 10.77
N GLU A 138 -9.36 -13.49 11.71
CA GLU A 138 -8.80 -13.45 13.07
C GLU A 138 -8.88 -12.06 13.72
N GLU A 139 -10.04 -11.40 13.56
CA GLU A 139 -10.31 -10.05 14.05
C GLU A 139 -9.42 -8.93 13.48
N LYS A 140 -8.72 -9.19 12.38
CA LYS A 140 -7.89 -8.24 11.68
C LYS A 140 -8.43 -7.93 10.29
N ASN A 141 -8.28 -6.68 9.90
CA ASN A 141 -8.51 -6.22 8.54
C ASN A 141 -7.28 -6.54 7.69
N HIS A 142 -7.51 -7.05 6.51
CA HIS A 142 -6.48 -7.28 5.48
C HIS A 142 -6.91 -6.60 4.20
N LEU A 143 -6.13 -5.65 3.75
CA LEU A 143 -6.29 -5.00 2.46
C LEU A 143 -5.12 -5.40 1.57
N VAL A 144 -5.41 -6.12 0.50
CA VAL A 144 -4.41 -6.57 -0.47
C VAL A 144 -4.60 -5.80 -1.76
N MET A 145 -3.55 -5.17 -2.22
CA MET A 145 -3.53 -4.37 -3.44
C MET A 145 -2.46 -4.90 -4.39
N ARG A 146 -2.75 -4.86 -5.68
CA ARG A 146 -1.80 -5.25 -6.72
C ARG A 146 -1.52 -4.07 -7.63
N LYS A 147 -0.27 -3.93 -8.00
CA LYS A 147 0.18 -2.84 -8.85
C LYS A 147 1.29 -3.31 -9.75
N LYS A 148 1.21 -2.95 -11.03
CA LYS A 148 2.32 -3.12 -11.96
C LYS A 148 3.52 -2.29 -11.48
N ALA A 149 4.69 -2.91 -11.47
CA ALA A 149 5.96 -2.28 -11.11
C ALA A 149 6.81 -2.05 -12.35
N GLU A 150 7.30 -0.83 -12.50
CA GLU A 150 8.26 -0.46 -13.53
C GLU A 150 9.65 -0.38 -12.89
N LYS A 151 10.65 -0.87 -13.61
CA LYS A 151 12.06 -0.73 -13.22
C LYS A 151 12.61 0.61 -13.67
N SER A 152 13.60 1.13 -12.94
CA SER A 152 14.40 2.24 -13.41
C SER A 152 15.18 1.84 -14.65
N GLU A 153 15.24 2.73 -15.64
CA GLU A 153 16.09 2.51 -16.80
C GLU A 153 17.58 2.54 -16.40
N PRO A 154 18.42 1.69 -17.02
CA PRO A 154 19.86 1.78 -16.83
C PRO A 154 20.31 3.19 -17.22
N ARG A 155 21.07 3.85 -16.34
CA ARG A 155 21.70 5.14 -16.70
C ARG A 155 22.54 4.92 -17.95
N GLN A 156 22.18 5.57 -19.05
CA GLN A 156 23.04 5.63 -20.21
C GLN A 156 24.36 6.28 -19.76
N ARG A 157 25.43 5.49 -19.77
CA ARG A 157 26.77 6.07 -19.63
C ARG A 157 27.07 6.82 -20.93
N TRP A 158 27.06 8.13 -20.85
CA TRP A 158 27.62 8.96 -21.90
C TRP A 158 29.12 8.67 -21.93
N THR A 159 29.59 8.03 -22.97
CA THR A 159 31.00 7.85 -23.27
C THR A 159 31.52 9.05 -24.05
#